data_0e0a0a6122be7667cb6e9b1994405314
#
_entry.id   0e0a0a6122be7667cb6e9b1994405314
#
_cell.length_a   1.000
_cell.length_b   1.000
_cell.length_c   1.000
_cell.angle_alpha   90.00
_cell.angle_beta   90.00
_cell.angle_gamma   90.00
#
_symmetry.space_group_name_H-M   'P 1'
#
loop_
_entity.id
_entity.type
_entity.pdbx_description
1 polymer ?
#
loop_
_entity_poly.entity_id
_entity_poly.type
_entity_poly.pdbx_seq_one_letter_code
_entity_poly.pdbx_strand_id
1 'polypeptide(L)'
;IYDGPNEVQYTEEDEPNFGLTNPDSSWYSKTKHAAELCLHNFDNVYTLRIRMPVCNDFNSQKNYLSKILKYNNILDGVNSKTVIEDLLLVINKIINIHDLPVGVYNCVNPAPLSTKQVCEILDKHGLWNPNWKFINYDELKQHIVANRSNCILSTDKLKVYGLDMPQERDALMRILSEKETYLTKELADEG
;
A
#
# COMPACT_ATOMS: atom_id res chain seq x y z
N ILE A 1 -9.14 9.15 0.26
CA ILE A 1 -8.80 8.11 1.25
C ILE A 1 -10.10 7.57 1.84
N TYR A 2 -10.10 6.30 2.19
CA TYR A 2 -11.28 5.58 2.69
C TYR A 2 -11.00 4.98 4.05
N ASP A 3 -12.06 4.79 4.84
CA ASP A 3 -12.04 4.08 6.12
C ASP A 3 -13.34 3.27 6.26
N GLY A 4 -13.20 1.99 6.59
CA GLY A 4 -14.35 1.09 6.74
C GLY A 4 -13.96 -0.34 7.12
N PRO A 5 -14.95 -1.21 7.27
CA PRO A 5 -14.74 -2.62 7.60
C PRO A 5 -14.00 -3.37 6.49
N ASN A 6 -13.30 -4.44 6.85
CA ASN A 6 -12.48 -5.24 5.93
C ASN A 6 -13.27 -5.97 4.83
N GLU A 7 -14.58 -6.06 4.95
CA GLU A 7 -15.47 -6.69 3.98
C GLU A 7 -15.81 -5.76 2.81
N VAL A 8 -15.54 -4.44 2.96
CA VAL A 8 -15.85 -3.44 1.93
C VAL A 8 -14.61 -3.16 1.09
N GLN A 9 -14.74 -3.31 -0.21
CA GLN A 9 -13.74 -2.88 -1.19
C GLN A 9 -14.21 -1.57 -1.84
N TYR A 10 -13.41 -0.53 -1.74
CA TYR A 10 -13.71 0.77 -2.33
C TYR A 10 -13.24 0.84 -3.78
N THR A 11 -14.13 1.23 -4.65
CA THR A 11 -13.89 1.48 -6.06
C THR A 11 -13.44 2.92 -6.31
N GLU A 12 -13.14 3.28 -7.53
CA GLU A 12 -12.82 4.64 -7.93
C GLU A 12 -14.03 5.57 -7.90
N GLU A 13 -15.25 4.99 -7.98
CA GLU A 13 -16.53 5.71 -8.00
C GLU A 13 -17.06 6.01 -6.59
N ASP A 14 -16.49 5.37 -5.55
CA ASP A 14 -16.91 5.62 -4.17
C ASP A 14 -16.40 6.98 -3.69
N GLU A 15 -17.26 7.71 -2.97
CA GLU A 15 -16.89 8.98 -2.34
C GLU A 15 -15.87 8.77 -1.21
N PRO A 16 -14.75 9.52 -1.19
CA PRO A 16 -13.79 9.45 -0.11
C PRO A 16 -14.39 9.85 1.24
N ASN A 17 -14.33 8.97 2.23
CA ASN A 17 -14.90 9.17 3.56
C ASN A 17 -13.86 9.47 4.65
N PHE A 18 -12.56 9.50 4.32
CA PHE A 18 -11.46 9.78 5.25
C PHE A 18 -10.56 10.87 4.67
N GLY A 19 -10.98 12.13 4.81
CA GLY A 19 -10.31 13.29 4.21
C GLY A 19 -10.81 14.61 4.77
N LEU A 20 -11.10 15.57 3.90
CA LEU A 20 -11.47 16.94 4.29
C LEU A 20 -12.71 17.03 5.18
N THR A 21 -13.73 16.24 4.87
CA THR A 21 -15.03 16.24 5.56
C THR A 21 -15.04 15.45 6.85
N ASN A 22 -14.03 14.61 7.10
CA ASN A 22 -13.94 13.82 8.31
C ASN A 22 -13.06 14.55 9.34
N PRO A 23 -13.61 14.97 10.52
CA PRO A 23 -12.86 15.72 11.53
C PRO A 23 -11.68 14.92 12.10
N ASP A 24 -11.83 13.58 12.20
CA ASP A 24 -10.85 12.68 12.80
C ASP A 24 -9.70 12.32 11.85
N SER A 25 -9.78 12.76 10.61
CA SER A 25 -8.72 12.54 9.61
C SER A 25 -7.48 13.36 9.93
N SER A 26 -6.30 12.76 9.68
CA SER A 26 -5.04 13.47 9.78
C SER A 26 -4.93 14.61 8.75
N TRP A 27 -4.13 15.64 9.05
CA TRP A 27 -3.81 16.69 8.08
C TRP A 27 -3.25 16.13 6.77
N TYR A 28 -2.45 15.08 6.84
CA TYR A 28 -1.96 14.38 5.65
C TYR A 28 -3.11 13.86 4.79
N SER A 29 -4.10 13.19 5.39
CA SER A 29 -5.28 12.69 4.66
C SER A 29 -6.10 13.81 4.06
N LYS A 30 -6.26 14.93 4.80
CA LYS A 30 -6.97 16.12 4.32
C LYS A 30 -6.28 16.76 3.12
N THR A 31 -4.96 16.93 3.17
CA THR A 31 -4.20 17.51 2.05
C THR A 31 -4.20 16.62 0.81
N LYS A 32 -4.15 15.29 0.97
CA LYS A 32 -4.26 14.35 -0.16
C LYS A 32 -5.65 14.39 -0.81
N HIS A 33 -6.71 14.48 -0.01
CA HIS A 33 -8.06 14.63 -0.53
C HIS A 33 -8.23 15.96 -1.28
N ALA A 34 -7.74 17.06 -0.71
CA ALA A 34 -7.77 18.37 -1.36
C ALA A 34 -7.04 18.37 -2.71
N ALA A 35 -5.85 17.77 -2.77
CA ALA A 35 -5.10 17.65 -4.01
C ALA A 35 -5.86 16.85 -5.08
N GLU A 36 -6.49 15.73 -4.71
CA GLU A 36 -7.29 14.92 -5.65
C GLU A 36 -8.50 15.71 -6.18
N LEU A 37 -9.21 16.46 -5.31
CA LEU A 37 -10.31 17.33 -5.73
C LEU A 37 -9.86 18.43 -6.70
N CYS A 38 -8.69 19.02 -6.47
CA CYS A 38 -8.13 20.00 -7.41
C CYS A 38 -7.84 19.36 -8.78
N LEU A 39 -7.25 18.16 -8.80
CA LEU A 39 -6.90 17.46 -10.03
C LEU A 39 -8.11 16.96 -10.82
N HIS A 40 -9.24 16.72 -10.16
CA HIS A 40 -10.47 16.26 -10.80
C HIS A 40 -11.04 17.24 -11.84
N ASN A 41 -10.63 18.51 -11.79
CA ASN A 41 -11.05 19.52 -12.75
C ASN A 41 -10.21 19.54 -14.06
N PHE A 42 -9.26 18.63 -14.22
CA PHE A 42 -8.40 18.56 -15.40
C PHE A 42 -8.70 17.32 -16.24
N ASP A 43 -8.92 17.51 -17.54
CA ASP A 43 -9.30 16.44 -18.48
C ASP A 43 -8.12 15.61 -18.99
N ASN A 44 -6.90 15.88 -18.52
CA ASN A 44 -5.67 15.23 -18.99
C ASN A 44 -4.79 14.68 -17.87
N VAL A 45 -5.39 14.35 -16.71
CA VAL A 45 -4.67 13.90 -15.53
C VAL A 45 -5.08 12.46 -15.15
N TYR A 46 -4.12 11.58 -14.99
CA TYR A 46 -4.28 10.29 -14.33
C TYR A 46 -3.94 10.40 -12.86
N THR A 47 -4.90 10.10 -11.99
CA THR A 47 -4.69 10.05 -10.54
C THR A 47 -4.53 8.60 -10.11
N LEU A 48 -3.32 8.22 -9.69
CA LEU A 48 -3.03 6.87 -9.22
C LEU A 48 -3.11 6.82 -7.69
N ARG A 49 -4.16 6.17 -7.18
CA ARG A 49 -4.32 5.95 -5.74
C ARG A 49 -3.46 4.77 -5.30
N ILE A 50 -2.48 5.04 -4.47
CA ILE A 50 -1.61 4.03 -3.87
C ILE A 50 -1.85 3.93 -2.36
N ARG A 51 -1.48 2.79 -1.76
CA ARG A 51 -1.61 2.61 -0.32
C ARG A 51 -0.43 1.81 0.23
N MET A 52 0.03 2.18 1.44
CA MET A 52 1.09 1.47 2.17
C MET A 52 2.21 0.98 1.25
N PRO A 53 3.03 1.89 0.68
CA PRO A 53 4.03 1.52 -0.32
C PRO A 53 5.05 0.52 0.23
N VAL A 54 5.31 -0.50 -0.58
CA VAL A 54 6.30 -1.55 -0.35
C VAL A 54 7.33 -1.47 -1.48
N CYS A 55 8.61 -1.59 -1.15
CA CYS A 55 9.70 -1.65 -2.12
C CYS A 55 10.86 -2.49 -1.60
N ASN A 56 11.81 -2.82 -2.46
CA ASN A 56 13.01 -3.59 -2.12
C ASN A 56 14.05 -2.78 -1.30
N ASP A 57 13.92 -1.45 -1.21
CA ASP A 57 14.76 -0.62 -0.34
C ASP A 57 14.26 -0.65 1.11
N PHE A 58 14.89 -1.50 1.92
CA PHE A 58 14.58 -1.62 3.35
C PHE A 58 15.16 -0.49 4.21
N ASN A 59 15.98 0.40 3.66
CA ASN A 59 16.47 1.59 4.35
C ASN A 59 15.47 2.75 4.26
N SER A 60 14.56 2.70 3.30
CA SER A 60 13.54 3.73 3.12
C SER A 60 12.58 3.80 4.31
N GLN A 61 12.50 4.97 4.94
CA GLN A 61 11.55 5.23 6.04
C GLN A 61 10.07 5.23 5.55
N LYS A 62 9.84 5.31 4.26
CA LYS A 62 8.49 5.27 3.67
C LYS A 62 8.03 3.86 3.38
N ASN A 63 8.95 2.89 3.30
CA ASN A 63 8.63 1.49 3.05
C ASN A 63 7.84 0.89 4.21
N TYR A 64 6.71 0.28 3.91
CA TYR A 64 5.84 -0.37 4.90
C TYR A 64 6.55 -1.51 5.64
N LEU A 65 7.34 -2.33 4.94
CA LEU A 65 8.09 -3.44 5.56
C LEU A 65 9.13 -2.93 6.55
N SER A 66 9.85 -1.86 6.22
CA SER A 66 10.83 -1.24 7.13
C SER A 66 10.20 -0.70 8.42
N LYS A 67 8.96 -0.20 8.33
CA LYS A 67 8.22 0.26 9.51
C LYS A 67 7.80 -0.91 10.40
N ILE A 68 7.25 -1.98 9.81
CA ILE A 68 6.85 -3.17 10.57
C ILE A 68 8.03 -3.77 11.33
N LEU A 69 9.19 -3.89 10.69
CA LEU A 69 10.40 -4.43 11.32
C LEU A 69 10.87 -3.60 12.52
N LYS A 70 10.58 -2.29 12.55
CA LYS A 70 10.97 -1.37 13.63
C LYS A 70 9.93 -1.25 14.75
N TYR A 71 8.66 -1.54 14.48
CA TYR A 71 7.59 -1.35 15.44
C TYR A 71 7.42 -2.56 16.34
N ASN A 72 7.17 -2.32 17.64
CA ASN A 72 6.83 -3.38 18.59
C ASN A 72 5.33 -3.65 18.59
N ASN A 73 4.50 -2.60 18.58
CA ASN A 73 3.05 -2.73 18.53
C ASN A 73 2.59 -2.69 17.07
N ILE A 74 2.05 -3.79 16.60
CA ILE A 74 1.62 -4.00 15.21
C ILE A 74 0.10 -4.06 15.18
N LEU A 75 -0.51 -3.07 14.53
CA LEU A 75 -1.94 -3.10 14.27
C LEU A 75 -2.25 -4.24 13.28
N ASP A 76 -2.98 -5.26 13.73
CA ASP A 76 -3.44 -6.32 12.84
C ASP A 76 -4.73 -5.91 12.14
N GLY A 77 -4.63 -5.72 10.84
CA GLY A 77 -5.73 -5.33 9.97
C GLY A 77 -5.40 -5.63 8.52
N VAL A 78 -6.43 -5.86 7.72
CA VAL A 78 -6.29 -6.08 6.28
C VAL A 78 -6.38 -4.74 5.57
N ASN A 79 -5.32 -4.35 4.87
CA ASN A 79 -5.24 -3.13 4.11
C ASN A 79 -4.58 -3.40 2.77
N SER A 80 -5.04 -2.74 1.71
CA SER A 80 -4.34 -2.76 0.43
C SER A 80 -2.93 -2.21 0.55
N LYS A 81 -2.00 -2.75 -0.22
CA LYS A 81 -0.62 -2.28 -0.34
C LYS A 81 -0.25 -2.13 -1.80
N THR A 82 0.72 -1.27 -2.06
CA THR A 82 1.26 -1.04 -3.41
C THR A 82 2.74 -1.39 -3.41
N VAL A 83 3.11 -2.42 -4.15
CA VAL A 83 4.51 -2.70 -4.46
C VAL A 83 4.96 -1.73 -5.54
N ILE A 84 5.98 -0.93 -5.25
CA ILE A 84 6.42 0.19 -6.10
C ILE A 84 6.93 -0.30 -7.44
N GLU A 85 7.63 -1.42 -7.48
CA GLU A 85 8.13 -2.03 -8.71
C GLU A 85 6.97 -2.40 -9.66
N ASP A 86 5.86 -2.93 -9.14
CA ASP A 86 4.66 -3.25 -9.92
C ASP A 86 3.94 -1.97 -10.38
N LEU A 87 3.87 -0.96 -9.51
CA LEU A 87 3.32 0.36 -9.88
C LEU A 87 4.08 0.98 -11.05
N LEU A 88 5.42 0.89 -11.07
CA LEU A 88 6.23 1.42 -12.17
C LEU A 88 5.91 0.74 -13.51
N LEU A 89 5.61 -0.56 -13.49
CA LEU A 89 5.16 -1.29 -14.69
C LEU A 89 3.77 -0.80 -15.15
N VAL A 90 2.85 -0.55 -14.23
CA VAL A 90 1.53 0.03 -14.53
C VAL A 90 1.69 1.43 -15.13
N ILE A 91 2.50 2.29 -14.53
CA ILE A 91 2.78 3.64 -15.04
C ILE A 91 3.34 3.57 -16.47
N ASN A 92 4.31 2.69 -16.72
CA ASN A 92 4.88 2.51 -18.05
C ASN A 92 3.82 2.06 -19.07
N LYS A 93 2.89 1.18 -18.70
CA LYS A 93 1.78 0.78 -19.56
C LYS A 93 0.85 1.96 -19.82
N ILE A 94 0.45 2.72 -18.80
CA ILE A 94 -0.44 3.90 -18.92
C ILE A 94 0.12 4.91 -19.93
N ILE A 95 1.43 5.20 -19.88
CA ILE A 95 2.10 6.13 -20.79
C ILE A 95 2.03 5.64 -22.24
N ASN A 96 2.01 4.32 -22.47
CA ASN A 96 2.04 3.71 -23.80
C ASN A 96 0.66 3.30 -24.34
N ILE A 97 -0.41 3.40 -23.58
CA ILE A 97 -1.78 3.11 -24.02
C ILE A 97 -2.42 4.41 -24.53
N HIS A 98 -2.74 4.48 -25.83
CA HIS A 98 -3.28 5.70 -26.46
C HIS A 98 -4.73 6.03 -26.04
N ASP A 99 -5.56 5.02 -25.78
CA ASP A 99 -7.01 5.20 -25.55
C ASP A 99 -7.42 4.88 -24.12
N LEU A 100 -6.50 4.93 -23.16
CA LEU A 100 -6.82 4.74 -21.76
C LEU A 100 -7.68 5.93 -21.27
N PRO A 101 -8.88 5.72 -20.71
CA PRO A 101 -9.67 6.81 -20.14
C PRO A 101 -8.92 7.55 -19.04
N VAL A 102 -8.91 8.88 -19.14
CA VAL A 102 -8.37 9.73 -18.09
C VAL A 102 -9.20 9.60 -16.82
N GLY A 103 -8.58 9.77 -15.65
CA GLY A 103 -9.27 9.74 -14.38
C GLY A 103 -8.50 9.03 -13.27
N VAL A 104 -9.24 8.50 -12.31
CA VAL A 104 -8.70 7.87 -11.10
C VAL A 104 -8.54 6.36 -11.30
N TYR A 105 -7.43 5.80 -10.79
CA TYR A 105 -7.11 4.37 -10.81
C TYR A 105 -6.56 3.93 -9.46
N ASN A 106 -7.13 2.88 -8.87
CA ASN A 106 -6.65 2.26 -7.63
C ASN A 106 -5.47 1.32 -7.93
N CYS A 107 -4.25 1.82 -7.77
CA CYS A 107 -3.02 1.08 -8.07
C CYS A 107 -2.48 0.37 -6.82
N VAL A 108 -3.11 -0.75 -6.47
CA VAL A 108 -2.71 -1.61 -5.36
C VAL A 108 -2.59 -3.06 -5.82
N ASN A 109 -1.80 -3.87 -5.13
CA ASN A 109 -1.74 -5.30 -5.38
C ASN A 109 -3.02 -5.98 -4.90
N PRO A 110 -3.66 -6.83 -5.71
CA PRO A 110 -4.90 -7.52 -5.34
C PRO A 110 -4.66 -8.59 -4.26
N ALA A 111 -5.75 -9.12 -3.67
CA ALA A 111 -5.74 -10.09 -2.59
C ALA A 111 -4.93 -9.62 -1.36
N PRO A 112 -5.35 -8.51 -0.71
CA PRO A 112 -4.59 -7.90 0.37
C PRO A 112 -4.44 -8.85 1.57
N LEU A 113 -3.24 -8.83 2.15
CA LEU A 113 -2.89 -9.62 3.34
C LEU A 113 -3.12 -8.81 4.62
N SER A 114 -3.45 -9.50 5.72
CA SER A 114 -3.37 -8.89 7.04
C SER A 114 -1.92 -8.56 7.41
N THR A 115 -1.73 -7.63 8.33
CA THR A 115 -0.38 -7.31 8.82
C THR A 115 0.29 -8.52 9.44
N LYS A 116 -0.46 -9.36 10.15
CA LYS A 116 0.05 -10.62 10.72
C LYS A 116 0.56 -11.57 9.63
N GLN A 117 -0.19 -11.76 8.53
CA GLN A 117 0.25 -12.57 7.40
C GLN A 117 1.53 -12.02 6.74
N VAL A 118 1.67 -10.69 6.65
CA VAL A 118 2.92 -10.07 6.18
C VAL A 118 4.08 -10.37 7.13
N CYS A 119 3.88 -10.26 8.44
CA CYS A 119 4.89 -10.62 9.44
C CYS A 119 5.30 -12.10 9.35
N GLU A 120 4.36 -13.01 9.12
CA GLU A 120 4.63 -14.44 8.91
C GLU A 120 5.48 -14.70 7.65
N ILE A 121 5.28 -13.91 6.59
CA ILE A 121 6.11 -13.98 5.39
C ILE A 121 7.51 -13.44 5.69
N LEU A 122 7.63 -12.31 6.36
CA LEU A 122 8.91 -11.74 6.76
C LEU A 122 9.73 -12.70 7.62
N ASP A 123 9.10 -13.34 8.60
CA ASP A 123 9.73 -14.32 9.49
C ASP A 123 10.33 -15.52 8.72
N LYS A 124 9.59 -16.05 7.74
CA LYS A 124 10.08 -17.13 6.86
C LYS A 124 11.31 -16.75 6.05
N HIS A 125 11.54 -15.46 5.83
CA HIS A 125 12.72 -14.91 5.16
C HIS A 125 13.79 -14.37 6.13
N GLY A 126 13.74 -14.80 7.40
CA GLY A 126 14.70 -14.41 8.43
C GLY A 126 14.60 -12.94 8.88
N LEU A 127 13.51 -12.25 8.52
CA LEU A 127 13.24 -10.87 8.87
C LEU A 127 12.14 -10.80 9.93
N TRP A 128 12.51 -10.77 11.19
CA TRP A 128 11.54 -10.73 12.27
C TRP A 128 11.98 -9.79 13.40
N ASN A 129 11.02 -9.36 14.22
CA ASN A 129 11.27 -8.59 15.43
C ASN A 129 10.69 -9.36 16.63
N PRO A 130 11.52 -9.79 17.61
CA PRO A 130 11.08 -10.58 18.76
C PRO A 130 10.07 -9.85 19.65
N ASN A 131 9.94 -8.54 19.48
CA ASN A 131 9.07 -7.69 20.29
C ASN A 131 7.70 -7.44 19.64
N TRP A 132 7.39 -8.05 18.50
CA TRP A 132 6.09 -7.86 17.88
C TRP A 132 4.93 -8.27 18.79
N LYS A 133 4.04 -7.31 19.02
CA LYS A 133 2.75 -7.49 19.69
C LYS A 133 1.66 -7.05 18.75
N PHE A 134 0.77 -7.98 18.39
CA PHE A 134 -0.38 -7.65 17.56
C PHE A 134 -1.47 -7.02 18.42
N ILE A 135 -1.90 -5.82 18.03
CA ILE A 135 -2.95 -5.05 18.70
C ILE A 135 -4.12 -4.82 17.74
N ASN A 136 -5.31 -4.65 18.28
CA ASN A 136 -6.49 -4.29 17.52
C ASN A 136 -6.69 -2.77 17.44
N TYR A 137 -7.71 -2.32 16.68
CA TYR A 137 -8.01 -0.90 16.51
C TYR A 137 -8.39 -0.19 17.81
N ASP A 138 -9.09 -0.87 18.74
CA ASP A 138 -9.51 -0.26 20.01
C ASP A 138 -8.33 -0.06 20.95
N GLU A 139 -7.39 -0.96 20.96
CA GLU A 139 -6.12 -0.81 21.67
C GLU A 139 -5.28 0.32 21.05
N LEU A 140 -5.23 0.41 19.73
CA LEU A 140 -4.50 1.46 19.04
C LEU A 140 -5.05 2.85 19.36
N LYS A 141 -6.37 3.03 19.40
CA LYS A 141 -7.03 4.32 19.72
C LYS A 141 -6.58 4.92 21.04
N GLN A 142 -6.15 4.12 22.00
CA GLN A 142 -5.63 4.58 23.28
C GLN A 142 -4.25 5.26 23.16
N HIS A 143 -3.55 5.08 22.04
CA HIS A 143 -2.16 5.49 21.85
C HIS A 143 -1.96 6.51 20.71
N ILE A 144 -3.01 6.87 19.97
CA ILE A 144 -2.91 7.78 18.82
C ILE A 144 -3.89 8.94 18.92
N VAL A 145 -3.46 10.12 18.45
CA VAL A 145 -4.29 11.34 18.42
C VAL A 145 -5.20 11.36 17.19
N ALA A 146 -4.73 10.88 16.05
CA ALA A 146 -5.50 10.85 14.81
C ALA A 146 -5.81 9.40 14.39
N ASN A 147 -7.04 9.16 13.97
CA ASN A 147 -7.48 7.85 13.52
C ASN A 147 -6.62 7.35 12.34
N ARG A 148 -6.47 6.04 12.24
CA ARG A 148 -5.85 5.35 11.10
C ARG A 148 -6.94 4.83 10.18
N SER A 149 -6.83 5.12 8.90
CA SER A 149 -7.75 4.56 7.92
C SER A 149 -7.50 3.06 7.73
N ASN A 150 -8.57 2.28 7.69
CA ASN A 150 -8.58 0.88 7.30
C ASN A 150 -9.30 0.77 5.96
N CYS A 151 -8.64 0.26 4.92
CA CYS A 151 -9.29 0.24 3.62
C CYS A 151 -8.69 -0.80 2.68
N ILE A 152 -9.59 -1.44 1.94
CA ILE A 152 -9.29 -2.28 0.79
C ILE A 152 -9.78 -1.56 -0.47
N LEU A 153 -8.90 -1.39 -1.45
CA LEU A 153 -9.24 -0.79 -2.74
C LEU A 153 -9.51 -1.88 -3.77
N SER A 154 -10.58 -1.75 -4.56
CA SER A 154 -10.84 -2.61 -5.72
C SER A 154 -9.82 -2.35 -6.81
N THR A 155 -9.39 -3.41 -7.48
CA THR A 155 -8.49 -3.38 -8.63
C THR A 155 -9.20 -3.73 -9.94
N ASP A 156 -10.53 -3.79 -9.94
CA ASP A 156 -11.30 -4.27 -11.09
C ASP A 156 -11.15 -3.33 -12.30
N LYS A 157 -11.05 -2.03 -12.06
CA LYS A 157 -10.79 -1.06 -13.12
C LYS A 157 -9.44 -1.31 -13.82
N LEU A 158 -8.38 -1.61 -13.07
CA LEU A 158 -7.09 -1.96 -13.66
C LEU A 158 -7.18 -3.20 -14.55
N LYS A 159 -7.91 -4.24 -14.11
CA LYS A 159 -8.11 -5.48 -14.88
C LYS A 159 -8.80 -5.23 -16.21
N VAL A 160 -9.83 -4.39 -16.25
CA VAL A 160 -10.57 -4.03 -17.46
C VAL A 160 -9.63 -3.48 -18.54
N TYR A 161 -8.59 -2.77 -18.15
CA TYR A 161 -7.63 -2.14 -19.08
C TYR A 161 -6.31 -2.90 -19.23
N GLY A 162 -6.22 -4.14 -18.74
CA GLY A 162 -5.00 -4.96 -18.83
C GLY A 162 -3.81 -4.39 -18.04
N LEU A 163 -4.09 -3.62 -17.00
CA LEU A 163 -3.12 -3.01 -16.09
C LEU A 163 -2.92 -3.82 -14.81
N ASP A 164 -3.22 -5.11 -14.85
CA ASP A 164 -3.18 -5.99 -13.68
C ASP A 164 -1.82 -5.94 -12.97
N MET A 165 -1.90 -5.89 -11.64
CA MET A 165 -0.77 -6.08 -10.74
C MET A 165 -0.80 -7.52 -10.19
N PRO A 166 0.36 -8.12 -9.85
CA PRO A 166 0.40 -9.44 -9.20
C PRO A 166 -0.32 -9.43 -7.85
N GLN A 167 -0.75 -10.60 -7.37
CA GLN A 167 -1.28 -10.72 -6.02
C GLN A 167 -0.25 -10.24 -4.99
N GLU A 168 -0.72 -9.62 -3.90
CA GLU A 168 0.15 -9.04 -2.88
C GLU A 168 1.15 -10.05 -2.32
N ARG A 169 0.74 -11.30 -2.09
CA ARG A 169 1.62 -12.36 -1.61
C ARG A 169 2.77 -12.63 -2.56
N ASP A 170 2.49 -12.77 -3.85
CA ASP A 170 3.50 -13.09 -4.88
C ASP A 170 4.48 -11.92 -5.06
N ALA A 171 3.96 -10.70 -5.03
CA ALA A 171 4.76 -9.49 -5.10
C ALA A 171 5.72 -9.36 -3.89
N LEU A 172 5.24 -9.64 -2.67
CA LEU A 172 6.06 -9.63 -1.46
C LEU A 172 7.15 -10.71 -1.50
N MET A 173 6.80 -11.94 -1.89
CA MET A 173 7.77 -13.03 -2.02
C MET A 173 8.88 -12.70 -3.01
N ARG A 174 8.54 -12.08 -4.15
CA ARG A 174 9.53 -11.61 -5.13
C ARG A 174 10.48 -10.58 -4.53
N ILE A 175 9.98 -9.53 -3.88
CA ILE A 175 10.78 -8.47 -3.24
C ILE A 175 11.77 -9.05 -2.22
N LEU A 176 11.32 -10.03 -1.43
CA LEU A 176 12.15 -10.65 -0.40
C LEU A 176 13.23 -11.55 -1.01
N SER A 177 12.90 -12.33 -2.04
CA SER A 177 13.87 -13.17 -2.75
C SER A 177 14.95 -12.35 -3.48
N GLU A 178 14.58 -11.22 -4.06
CA GLU A 178 15.53 -10.28 -4.66
C GLU A 178 16.51 -9.73 -3.61
N LYS A 179 16.03 -9.39 -2.42
CA LYS A 179 16.88 -8.94 -1.31
C LYS A 179 17.91 -9.99 -0.89
N GLU A 180 17.50 -11.25 -0.75
CA GLU A 180 18.41 -12.36 -0.41
C GLU A 180 19.52 -12.50 -1.44
N THR A 181 19.20 -12.32 -2.72
CA THR A 181 20.16 -12.38 -3.81
C THR A 181 21.18 -11.23 -3.75
N TYR A 182 20.78 -10.03 -3.36
CA TYR A 182 21.69 -8.90 -3.18
C TYR A 182 22.65 -9.11 -2.01
N LEU A 183 22.15 -9.55 -0.86
CA LEU A 183 22.99 -9.83 0.31
C LEU A 183 24.01 -10.93 0.08
N THR A 184 23.64 -11.99 -0.66
CA THR A 184 24.58 -13.07 -1.03
C THR A 184 25.67 -12.61 -2.01
N LYS A 185 25.37 -11.66 -2.90
CA LYS A 185 26.37 -11.09 -3.81
C LYS A 185 27.35 -10.17 -3.09
N GLU A 186 26.87 -9.27 -2.22
CA GLU A 186 27.74 -8.38 -1.42
C GLU A 186 28.73 -9.20 -0.58
N LEU A 187 28.28 -10.29 0.05
CA LEU A 187 29.13 -11.17 0.85
C LEU A 187 30.15 -11.97 -0.01
N ALA A 188 29.84 -12.22 -1.28
CA ALA A 188 30.75 -12.93 -2.20
C ALA A 188 31.81 -11.99 -2.82
N ASP A 189 31.51 -10.69 -2.93
CA ASP A 189 32.42 -9.68 -3.48
C ASP A 189 33.39 -9.12 -2.41
N GLU A 190 33.10 -9.32 -1.12
CA GLU A 190 33.95 -8.91 0.01
C GLU A 190 34.90 -10.04 0.50
N GLY A 191 34.89 -11.22 -0.06
CA GLY A 191 35.71 -12.40 0.28
C GLY A 191 36.71 -12.74 -0.78
#